data_20eea24e7a1af4187db0dcaa022be62d
#
_entry.id   20eea24e7a1af4187db0dcaa022be62d
#
_cell.length_a   1.000
_cell.length_b   1.000
_cell.length_c   1.000
_cell.angle_alpha   90.00
_cell.angle_beta   90.00
_cell.angle_gamma   90.00
#
_symmetry.space_group_name_H-M   'P 1'
#
loop_
_entity.id
_entity.type
_entity.pdbx_description
1 polymer ?
#
loop_
_entity_poly.entity_id
_entity_poly.type
_entity_poly.pdbx_seq_one_letter_code
_entity_poly.pdbx_strand_id
1 'polypeptide(L)'
;MAAGPGKLHPHTGVRITNPVTTGDSVLFGKFDGHDMNYNEEPVTMIRDDDVLLYYKGVRMTLANVIPCRDYVLVAIEKQKTETSSGIVVAETVMKDYNPCEGKVAKVGEGRMTSTGEFSTPPCKEGDFVKFRDYAGNEVKIEGKEYSLVRMVDILTSIPAP
;
A
#
# COMPACT_ATOMS: atom_id res chain seq x y z
N MET A 1 -0.79 21.32 -0.04
CA MET A 1 0.17 21.38 1.07
C MET A 1 1.60 21.31 0.53
N ALA A 2 2.61 21.36 1.38
CA ALA A 2 4.02 21.34 0.98
C ALA A 2 4.63 19.95 1.17
N ALA A 3 5.58 19.59 0.32
CA ALA A 3 6.37 18.37 0.42
C ALA A 3 7.85 18.71 0.65
N GLY A 4 8.49 18.02 1.59
CA GLY A 4 9.91 18.18 1.87
C GLY A 4 10.78 17.50 0.80
N PRO A 5 12.10 17.78 0.77
CA PRO A 5 13.02 17.27 -0.27
C PRO A 5 13.38 15.78 -0.10
N GLY A 6 12.96 15.14 0.97
CA GLY A 6 13.39 13.80 1.35
C GLY A 6 14.44 13.80 2.46
N LYS A 7 14.91 12.62 2.84
CA LYS A 7 15.86 12.42 3.93
C LYS A 7 17.25 12.01 3.43
N LEU A 8 18.24 12.15 4.27
CA LEU A 8 19.57 11.61 4.01
C LEU A 8 19.64 10.15 4.50
N HIS A 9 20.25 9.29 3.70
CA HIS A 9 20.54 7.91 4.11
C HIS A 9 21.56 7.92 5.24
N PRO A 10 21.31 7.26 6.39
CA PRO A 10 22.11 7.41 7.60
C PRO A 10 23.57 6.94 7.44
N HIS A 11 23.83 5.97 6.56
CA HIS A 11 25.18 5.42 6.37
C HIS A 11 25.93 6.01 5.19
N THR A 12 25.25 6.38 4.13
CA THR A 12 25.88 6.87 2.89
C THR A 12 25.82 8.38 2.71
N GLY A 13 24.92 9.05 3.46
CA GLY A 13 24.66 10.48 3.27
C GLY A 13 23.98 10.84 1.94
N VAL A 14 23.65 9.85 1.12
CA VAL A 14 22.92 10.05 -0.13
C VAL A 14 21.49 10.50 0.17
N ARG A 15 21.02 11.51 -0.56
CA ARG A 15 19.64 11.99 -0.42
C ARG A 15 18.66 11.02 -1.04
N ILE A 16 17.74 10.55 -0.23
CA ILE A 16 16.60 9.74 -0.66
C ILE A 16 15.47 10.71 -0.97
N THR A 17 15.18 10.90 -2.24
CA THR A 17 14.15 11.82 -2.70
C THR A 17 12.77 11.43 -2.17
N ASN A 18 12.00 12.42 -1.75
CA ASN A 18 10.60 12.21 -1.37
C ASN A 18 9.81 11.76 -2.62
N PRO A 19 9.07 10.64 -2.55
CA PRO A 19 8.28 10.18 -3.70
C PRO A 19 7.10 11.10 -4.01
N VAL A 20 6.68 11.91 -3.04
CA VAL A 20 5.50 12.78 -3.12
C VAL A 20 5.94 14.22 -3.44
N THR A 21 5.19 14.87 -4.31
CA THR A 21 5.37 16.29 -4.67
C THR A 21 4.19 17.13 -4.17
N THR A 22 4.43 18.44 -4.04
CA THR A 22 3.36 19.37 -3.67
C THR A 22 2.20 19.29 -4.65
N GLY A 23 0.99 19.11 -4.14
CA GLY A 23 -0.24 18.95 -4.92
C GLY A 23 -0.70 17.50 -5.07
N ASP A 24 0.13 16.52 -4.73
CA ASP A 24 -0.28 15.12 -4.70
C ASP A 24 -1.21 14.85 -3.51
N SER A 25 -2.13 13.92 -3.70
CA SER A 25 -2.95 13.35 -2.63
C SER A 25 -2.28 12.10 -2.09
N VAL A 26 -2.25 11.95 -0.77
CA VAL A 26 -1.54 10.86 -0.09
C VAL A 26 -2.47 10.06 0.81
N LEU A 27 -2.22 8.76 0.89
CA LEU A 27 -2.80 7.88 1.89
C LEU A 27 -1.71 7.50 2.90
N PHE A 28 -2.00 7.65 4.18
CA PHE A 28 -1.11 7.28 5.29
C PHE A 28 -1.91 6.56 6.38
N GLY A 29 -1.22 5.90 7.31
CA GLY A 29 -1.85 5.13 8.36
C GLY A 29 -2.69 6.00 9.31
N LYS A 30 -3.78 5.46 9.82
CA LYS A 30 -4.75 6.18 10.68
C LYS A 30 -4.11 6.81 11.93
N PHE A 31 -3.03 6.22 12.43
CA PHE A 31 -2.33 6.67 13.63
C PHE A 31 -1.00 7.37 13.34
N ASP A 32 -0.68 7.54 12.05
CA ASP A 32 0.53 8.20 11.62
C ASP A 32 0.30 9.71 11.50
N GLY A 33 1.37 10.47 11.72
CA GLY A 33 1.34 11.91 11.58
C GLY A 33 1.11 12.67 12.87
N HIS A 34 1.28 13.97 12.79
CA HIS A 34 1.15 14.91 13.88
C HIS A 34 0.26 16.07 13.48
N ASP A 35 -0.87 16.21 14.13
CA ASP A 35 -1.82 17.27 13.83
C ASP A 35 -1.32 18.59 14.42
N MET A 36 -1.39 19.64 13.62
CA MET A 36 -0.98 20.99 14.01
C MET A 36 -1.82 22.04 13.25
N ASN A 37 -1.82 23.25 13.77
CA ASN A 37 -2.42 24.38 13.08
C ASN A 37 -1.33 25.20 12.38
N TYR A 38 -1.52 25.46 11.10
CA TYR A 38 -0.68 26.32 10.30
C TYR A 38 -1.54 27.39 9.61
N ASN A 39 -1.27 28.68 9.92
CA ASN A 39 -2.07 29.81 9.44
C ASN A 39 -3.59 29.64 9.70
N GLU A 40 -3.93 29.20 10.91
CA GLU A 40 -5.32 28.94 11.36
C GLU A 40 -6.02 27.77 10.66
N GLU A 41 -5.33 27.03 9.79
CA GLU A 41 -5.84 25.82 9.14
C GLU A 41 -5.29 24.57 9.83
N PRO A 42 -6.12 23.55 10.09
CA PRO A 42 -5.67 22.28 10.62
C PRO A 42 -4.90 21.51 9.54
N VAL A 43 -3.69 21.08 9.86
CA VAL A 43 -2.83 20.30 8.97
C VAL A 43 -2.22 19.13 9.72
N THR A 44 -1.90 18.06 9.01
CA THR A 44 -1.19 16.91 9.57
C THR A 44 0.20 16.82 8.95
N MET A 45 1.22 16.80 9.80
CA MET A 45 2.61 16.59 9.39
C MET A 45 2.90 15.09 9.43
N ILE A 46 3.34 14.52 8.31
CA ILE A 46 3.69 13.11 8.17
C ILE A 46 5.13 12.97 7.64
N ARG A 47 5.76 11.84 7.96
CA ARG A 47 7.04 11.49 7.36
C ARG A 47 6.84 10.89 5.97
N ASP A 48 7.85 11.01 5.12
CA ASP A 48 7.87 10.37 3.80
C ASP A 48 7.77 8.82 3.88
N ASP A 49 8.24 8.22 4.97
CA ASP A 49 8.14 6.77 5.22
C ASP A 49 6.74 6.30 5.62
N ASP A 50 5.91 7.20 6.15
CA ASP A 50 4.55 6.88 6.60
C ASP A 50 3.52 6.95 5.46
N VAL A 51 3.93 7.46 4.29
CA VAL A 51 3.08 7.48 3.10
C VAL A 51 2.99 6.08 2.51
N LEU A 52 1.78 5.55 2.44
CA LEU A 52 1.48 4.22 1.92
C LEU A 52 1.39 4.23 0.39
N LEU A 53 0.65 5.18 -0.14
CA LEU A 53 0.50 5.44 -1.57
C LEU A 53 0.18 6.90 -1.81
N TYR A 54 0.38 7.33 -3.04
CA TYR A 54 -0.04 8.65 -3.49
C TYR A 54 -0.71 8.58 -4.87
N TYR A 55 -1.44 9.63 -5.22
CA TYR A 55 -2.08 9.75 -6.51
C TYR A 55 -2.23 11.22 -6.91
N LYS A 56 -2.38 11.46 -8.20
CA LYS A 56 -2.63 12.78 -8.78
C LYS A 56 -4.10 12.91 -9.15
N GLY A 57 -4.66 14.07 -8.87
CA GLY A 57 -6.06 14.37 -9.20
C GLY A 57 -7.00 14.30 -8.00
N VAL A 58 -8.29 14.44 -8.29
CA VAL A 58 -9.34 14.58 -7.27
C VAL A 58 -9.79 13.23 -6.70
N ARG A 59 -9.71 12.17 -7.50
CA ARG A 59 -10.17 10.84 -7.11
C ARG A 59 -9.05 9.81 -7.23
N MET A 60 -9.00 8.92 -6.26
CA MET A 60 -8.13 7.75 -6.29
C MET A 60 -8.72 6.69 -7.23
N THR A 61 -7.98 6.36 -8.27
CA THR A 61 -8.31 5.30 -9.23
C THR A 61 -7.15 4.34 -9.37
N LEU A 62 -7.42 3.11 -9.84
CA LEU A 62 -6.34 2.15 -10.06
C LEU A 62 -5.30 2.63 -11.08
N ALA A 63 -5.71 3.48 -12.02
CA ALA A 63 -4.82 4.02 -13.04
C ALA A 63 -3.83 5.07 -12.49
N ASN A 64 -4.23 5.87 -11.49
CA ASN A 64 -3.42 6.99 -10.98
C ASN A 64 -2.76 6.73 -9.63
N VAL A 65 -3.08 5.62 -8.96
CA VAL A 65 -2.50 5.27 -7.67
C VAL A 65 -1.11 4.68 -7.83
N ILE A 66 -0.19 5.12 -6.97
CA ILE A 66 1.21 4.66 -6.96
C ILE A 66 1.57 4.28 -5.53
N PRO A 67 1.81 3.00 -5.21
CA PRO A 67 2.34 2.59 -3.91
C PRO A 67 3.74 3.16 -3.69
N CYS A 68 4.03 3.56 -2.46
CA CYS A 68 5.34 4.09 -2.11
C CYS A 68 6.29 2.97 -1.68
N ARG A 69 7.54 3.08 -2.08
CA ARG A 69 8.67 2.27 -1.60
C ARG A 69 8.39 0.76 -1.68
N ASP A 70 8.36 0.07 -0.53
CA ASP A 70 8.18 -1.38 -0.40
C ASP A 70 6.72 -1.82 -0.26
N TYR A 71 5.77 -0.94 -0.56
CA TYR A 71 4.35 -1.31 -0.58
C TYR A 71 3.91 -1.91 -1.91
N VAL A 72 3.04 -2.90 -1.80
CA VAL A 72 2.39 -3.60 -2.91
C VAL A 72 0.89 -3.50 -2.73
N LEU A 73 0.19 -3.11 -3.77
CA LEU A 73 -1.28 -3.06 -3.78
C LEU A 73 -1.82 -4.37 -4.31
N VAL A 74 -2.53 -5.11 -3.47
CA VAL A 74 -3.08 -6.43 -3.79
C VAL A 74 -4.61 -6.33 -3.86
N ALA A 75 -5.18 -6.76 -4.96
CA ALA A 75 -6.63 -6.90 -5.10
C ALA A 75 -7.11 -8.12 -4.31
N ILE A 76 -7.99 -7.89 -3.33
CA ILE A 76 -8.54 -8.95 -2.50
C ILE A 76 -9.80 -9.51 -3.14
N GLU A 77 -9.77 -10.79 -3.48
CA GLU A 77 -10.94 -11.50 -3.96
C GLU A 77 -11.68 -12.09 -2.77
N LYS A 78 -12.86 -11.58 -2.47
CA LYS A 78 -13.75 -12.22 -1.49
C LYS A 78 -14.17 -13.58 -2.02
N GLN A 79 -13.93 -14.62 -1.25
CA GLN A 79 -14.47 -15.95 -1.58
C GLN A 79 -15.99 -15.86 -1.70
N LYS A 80 -16.53 -16.47 -2.75
CA LYS A 80 -17.98 -16.59 -2.90
C LYS A 80 -18.53 -17.37 -1.70
N THR A 81 -19.64 -16.90 -1.16
CA THR A 81 -20.35 -17.52 -0.02
C THR A 81 -20.96 -18.90 -0.36
N GLU A 82 -20.84 -19.36 -1.59
CA GLU A 82 -21.31 -20.67 -2.02
C GLU A 82 -20.16 -21.66 -2.12
N THR A 83 -20.24 -22.73 -1.37
CA THR A 83 -19.40 -23.91 -1.58
C THR A 83 -19.86 -24.65 -2.83
N SER A 84 -18.99 -25.44 -3.45
CA SER A 84 -19.34 -26.31 -4.61
C SER A 84 -20.49 -27.31 -4.34
N SER A 85 -20.89 -27.47 -3.08
CA SER A 85 -22.02 -28.30 -2.64
C SER A 85 -23.32 -27.49 -2.42
N GLY A 86 -23.37 -26.20 -2.76
CA GLY A 86 -24.57 -25.37 -2.62
C GLY A 86 -24.91 -24.98 -1.16
N ILE A 87 -24.02 -25.22 -0.21
CA ILE A 87 -24.22 -24.84 1.19
C ILE A 87 -23.77 -23.40 1.35
N VAL A 88 -24.71 -22.52 1.73
CA VAL A 88 -24.42 -21.11 2.05
C VAL A 88 -23.75 -21.06 3.41
N VAL A 89 -22.49 -20.59 3.48
CA VAL A 89 -21.79 -20.34 4.73
C VAL A 89 -22.32 -19.04 5.32
N ALA A 90 -22.70 -19.07 6.61
CA ALA A 90 -23.27 -17.90 7.29
C ALA A 90 -22.33 -16.68 7.21
N GLU A 91 -22.85 -15.53 6.85
CA GLU A 91 -22.12 -14.25 6.72
C GLU A 91 -21.31 -13.87 7.98
N THR A 92 -21.76 -14.32 9.13
CA THR A 92 -21.10 -14.12 10.43
C THR A 92 -19.76 -14.83 10.56
N VAL A 93 -19.59 -15.98 9.91
CA VAL A 93 -18.32 -16.75 9.93
C VAL A 93 -17.31 -16.15 8.95
N MET A 94 -17.79 -15.43 7.93
CA MET A 94 -16.93 -14.79 6.92
C MET A 94 -16.50 -13.36 7.27
N LYS A 95 -17.16 -12.69 8.22
CA LYS A 95 -16.80 -11.34 8.64
C LYS A 95 -15.40 -11.23 9.26
N ASP A 96 -14.91 -12.30 9.84
CA ASP A 96 -13.58 -12.35 10.46
C ASP A 96 -12.50 -12.97 9.55
N TYR A 97 -12.86 -13.42 8.36
CA TYR A 97 -11.92 -13.97 7.38
C TYR A 97 -11.43 -12.89 6.42
N ASN A 98 -10.31 -12.30 6.76
CA ASN A 98 -9.56 -11.45 5.82
C ASN A 98 -8.66 -12.36 4.96
N PRO A 99 -8.98 -12.55 3.69
CA PRO A 99 -8.14 -13.34 2.83
C PRO A 99 -6.76 -12.68 2.71
N CYS A 100 -5.72 -13.44 3.09
CA CYS A 100 -4.32 -12.98 3.02
C CYS A 100 -3.69 -13.33 1.68
N GLU A 101 -4.47 -13.30 0.61
CA GLU A 101 -4.04 -13.62 -0.74
C GLU A 101 -4.81 -12.81 -1.77
N GLY A 102 -4.21 -12.59 -2.92
CA GLY A 102 -4.84 -11.87 -4.01
C GLY A 102 -3.89 -11.59 -5.16
N LYS A 103 -4.42 -10.92 -6.16
CA LYS A 103 -3.68 -10.53 -7.36
C LYS A 103 -3.01 -9.17 -7.17
N VAL A 104 -1.73 -9.09 -7.49
CA VAL A 104 -0.98 -7.83 -7.44
C VAL A 104 -1.52 -6.85 -8.48
N ALA A 105 -2.02 -5.72 -8.01
CA ALA A 105 -2.55 -4.66 -8.86
C ALA A 105 -1.50 -3.59 -9.19
N LYS A 106 -0.68 -3.22 -8.21
CA LYS A 106 0.41 -2.24 -8.35
C LYS A 106 1.57 -2.59 -7.42
N VAL A 107 2.77 -2.23 -7.83
CA VAL A 107 4.01 -2.46 -7.07
C VAL A 107 4.74 -1.14 -6.89
N GLY A 108 5.27 -0.88 -5.70
CA GLY A 108 6.13 0.26 -5.40
C GLY A 108 7.55 0.10 -5.95
N GLU A 109 8.40 1.08 -5.67
CA GLU A 109 9.79 1.15 -6.15
C GLU A 109 10.67 -0.02 -5.67
N GLY A 110 10.38 -0.55 -4.49
CA GLY A 110 11.17 -1.58 -3.85
C GLY A 110 11.56 -1.22 -2.42
N ARG A 111 12.21 -2.15 -1.74
CA ARG A 111 12.77 -1.94 -0.41
C ARG A 111 14.12 -1.25 -0.50
N MET A 112 14.35 -0.24 0.31
CA MET A 112 15.63 0.44 0.38
C MET A 112 16.70 -0.48 1.00
N THR A 113 17.83 -0.59 0.31
CA THR A 113 19.01 -1.32 0.75
C THR A 113 19.89 -0.48 1.68
N SER A 114 20.89 -1.12 2.29
CA SER A 114 21.90 -0.43 3.13
C SER A 114 22.74 0.58 2.36
N THR A 115 22.77 0.52 1.05
CA THR A 115 23.49 1.47 0.17
C THR A 115 22.64 2.66 -0.26
N GLY A 116 21.34 2.66 0.03
CA GLY A 116 20.40 3.70 -0.36
C GLY A 116 19.74 3.48 -1.72
N GLU A 117 19.98 2.36 -2.35
CA GLU A 117 19.33 1.93 -3.58
C GLU A 117 18.05 1.14 -3.26
N PHE A 118 17.15 1.01 -4.23
CA PHE A 118 15.96 0.18 -4.10
C PHE A 118 16.19 -1.22 -4.66
N SER A 119 15.84 -2.24 -3.87
CA SER A 119 15.89 -3.64 -4.32
C SER A 119 14.72 -3.94 -5.25
N THR A 120 14.94 -4.86 -6.20
CA THR A 120 13.88 -5.34 -7.07
C THR A 120 12.73 -5.94 -6.26
N PRO A 121 11.47 -5.58 -6.52
CA PRO A 121 10.31 -6.18 -5.87
C PRO A 121 10.25 -7.71 -6.08
N PRO A 122 9.76 -8.49 -5.10
CA PRO A 122 9.65 -9.93 -5.18
C PRO A 122 8.51 -10.41 -6.10
N CYS A 123 7.65 -9.50 -6.52
CA CYS A 123 6.48 -9.79 -7.37
C CYS A 123 6.29 -8.68 -8.40
N LYS A 124 5.48 -8.96 -9.41
CA LYS A 124 5.12 -8.03 -10.48
C LYS A 124 3.61 -7.84 -10.54
N GLU A 125 3.17 -6.79 -11.23
CA GLU A 125 1.74 -6.59 -11.52
C GLU A 125 1.18 -7.83 -12.26
N GLY A 126 0.05 -8.32 -11.79
CA GLY A 126 -0.59 -9.52 -12.31
C GLY A 126 -0.26 -10.82 -11.59
N ASP A 127 0.84 -10.88 -10.84
CA ASP A 127 1.19 -12.06 -10.04
C ASP A 127 0.15 -12.30 -8.95
N PHE A 128 0.00 -13.56 -8.54
CA PHE A 128 -0.80 -13.92 -7.39
C PHE A 128 0.10 -14.08 -6.17
N VAL A 129 -0.24 -13.42 -5.07
CA VAL A 129 0.58 -13.43 -3.86
C VAL A 129 -0.21 -13.87 -2.65
N LYS A 130 0.49 -14.55 -1.74
CA LYS A 130 0.03 -14.81 -0.39
C LYS A 130 0.94 -14.06 0.58
N PHE A 131 0.32 -13.38 1.53
CA PHE A 131 1.02 -12.58 2.52
C PHE A 131 0.64 -12.99 3.95
N ARG A 132 1.39 -12.45 4.91
CA ARG A 132 1.25 -12.78 6.33
C ARG A 132 -0.11 -12.35 6.87
N ASP A 133 -0.71 -13.17 7.72
CA ASP A 133 -1.96 -12.87 8.41
C ASP A 133 -1.85 -11.54 9.17
N TYR A 134 -2.91 -10.74 9.12
CA TYR A 134 -2.98 -9.38 9.70
C TYR A 134 -1.99 -8.36 9.13
N ALA A 135 -1.27 -8.70 8.06
CA ALA A 135 -0.47 -7.75 7.32
C ALA A 135 -1.34 -6.97 6.34
N GLY A 136 -0.98 -5.70 6.14
CA GLY A 136 -1.61 -4.86 5.15
C GLY A 136 -2.61 -3.86 5.71
N ASN A 137 -2.77 -2.80 4.95
CA ASN A 137 -3.74 -1.75 5.20
C ASN A 137 -4.85 -1.84 4.14
N GLU A 138 -6.07 -2.02 4.59
CA GLU A 138 -7.22 -2.09 3.68
C GLU A 138 -7.48 -0.73 3.04
N VAL A 139 -7.69 -0.74 1.74
CA VAL A 139 -8.04 0.45 0.98
C VAL A 139 -9.09 0.11 -0.07
N LYS A 140 -10.07 0.99 -0.23
CA LYS A 140 -11.13 0.84 -1.23
C LYS A 140 -10.87 1.80 -2.38
N ILE A 141 -10.71 1.26 -3.59
CA ILE A 141 -10.49 2.01 -4.81
C ILE A 141 -11.59 1.65 -5.81
N GLU A 142 -12.35 2.65 -6.29
CA GLU A 142 -13.44 2.46 -7.26
C GLU A 142 -14.45 1.36 -6.87
N GLY A 143 -14.75 1.25 -5.56
CA GLY A 143 -15.69 0.25 -5.05
C GLY A 143 -15.12 -1.15 -4.84
N LYS A 144 -13.88 -1.41 -5.24
CA LYS A 144 -13.18 -2.67 -5.02
C LYS A 144 -12.27 -2.60 -3.80
N GLU A 145 -12.10 -3.71 -3.13
CA GLU A 145 -11.24 -3.82 -1.94
C GLU A 145 -9.83 -4.25 -2.34
N TYR A 146 -8.85 -3.54 -1.80
CA TYR A 146 -7.44 -3.82 -1.95
C TYR A 146 -6.77 -3.83 -0.59
N SER A 147 -5.63 -4.46 -0.49
CA SER A 147 -4.75 -4.39 0.66
C SER A 147 -3.38 -3.87 0.25
N LEU A 148 -2.86 -2.89 0.98
CA LEU A 148 -1.48 -2.42 0.85
C LEU A 148 -0.61 -3.23 1.80
N VAL A 149 0.26 -4.05 1.24
CA VAL A 149 1.11 -4.99 1.97
C VAL A 149 2.57 -4.63 1.75
N ARG A 150 3.40 -4.76 2.77
CA ARG A 150 4.85 -4.59 2.61
C ARG A 150 5.46 -5.80 1.91
N MET A 151 6.48 -5.58 1.10
CA MET A 151 7.18 -6.67 0.40
C MET A 151 7.74 -7.72 1.35
N VAL A 152 8.14 -7.32 2.57
CA VAL A 152 8.65 -8.24 3.61
C VAL A 152 7.58 -9.18 4.17
N ASP A 153 6.31 -8.85 4.02
CA ASP A 153 5.17 -9.64 4.50
C ASP A 153 4.62 -10.60 3.44
N ILE A 154 5.13 -10.53 2.22
CA ILE A 154 4.78 -11.48 1.14
C ILE A 154 5.51 -12.80 1.42
N LEU A 155 4.73 -13.87 1.58
CA LEU A 155 5.23 -15.22 1.88
C LEU A 155 5.56 -15.99 0.61
N THR A 156 4.75 -15.83 -0.42
CA THR A 156 4.95 -16.51 -1.72
C THR A 156 4.32 -15.69 -2.84
N SER A 157 4.86 -15.84 -4.04
CA SER A 157 4.30 -15.29 -5.25
C SER A 157 4.23 -16.35 -6.34
N ILE A 158 3.13 -16.36 -7.08
CA ILE A 158 2.92 -17.22 -8.24
C ILE A 158 2.86 -16.30 -9.45
N PRO A 159 3.80 -16.42 -10.40
CA PRO A 159 3.78 -15.59 -11.60
C PRO A 159 2.46 -15.74 -12.38
N ALA A 160 2.03 -14.65 -12.99
CA ALA A 160 0.92 -14.70 -13.92
C ALA A 160 1.24 -15.65 -15.09
N PRO A 161 0.28 -16.44 -15.56
CA PRO A 161 0.48 -17.34 -16.68
C PRO A 161 0.79 -16.59 -17.98
#